data_717aa0eb21359fabe62c5a9eb430d4b6
#
_entry.id   717aa0eb21359fabe62c5a9eb430d4b6
#
_cell.length_a   1.000
_cell.length_b   1.000
_cell.length_c   1.000
_cell.angle_alpha   90.00
_cell.angle_beta   90.00
_cell.angle_gamma   90.00
#
_symmetry.space_group_name_H-M   'P 1'
#
loop_
_entity.id
_entity.type
_entity.pdbx_description
1 polymer ?
#
loop_
_entity_poly.entity_id
_entity_poly.type
_entity_poly.pdbx_seq_one_letter_code
_entity_poly.pdbx_strand_id
1 'polypeptide(L)'
;MLWLPSEDEGTIEKIVERSNALYRQDELRTKSFAANLDLVLILIAAEPEFSESQLTRALIAAEAAHITPIIALNKSDLAEPFDRAWNKLAPYRAMGYQVMRLAIKPKFEIAPNNAQTEALLTVLAGKKTLVLGPSGSGKSSLTNLLIPQAKVLTAEISQALNSGKHTTTSTTLYWVDTERTTALIDSPGFQQFGLHHIKPVQLAGLMPDINAHAQACKFYNCTHLHEPGCGVICQIKSTDSPSSISASRYRLYSELFSELSQSQF
;
A
#
# COMPACT_ATOMS: atom_id res chain seq x y z
N MET A 1 0.59 -22.22 -7.80
CA MET A 1 1.58 -22.97 -8.60
C MET A 1 2.10 -24.06 -7.69
N LEU A 2 1.92 -25.31 -8.07
CA LEU A 2 2.51 -26.44 -7.35
C LEU A 2 3.84 -26.76 -8.03
N TRP A 3 4.88 -26.91 -7.22
CA TRP A 3 6.24 -27.16 -7.66
C TRP A 3 6.69 -28.52 -7.15
N LEU A 4 7.12 -29.40 -8.02
CA LEU A 4 7.84 -30.62 -7.64
C LEU A 4 9.34 -30.34 -7.73
N PRO A 5 10.10 -30.41 -6.63
CA PRO A 5 11.54 -30.23 -6.68
C PRO A 5 12.21 -31.45 -7.30
N SER A 6 12.94 -31.26 -8.39
CA SER A 6 14.13 -32.03 -8.71
C SER A 6 15.36 -31.17 -8.41
N GLU A 7 16.54 -31.74 -8.22
CA GLU A 7 17.68 -31.06 -7.59
C GLU A 7 18.02 -29.66 -8.15
N ASP A 8 17.72 -29.34 -9.42
CA ASP A 8 17.94 -28.02 -10.05
C ASP A 8 16.80 -27.56 -10.95
N GLU A 9 15.76 -28.34 -11.20
CA GLU A 9 14.66 -28.02 -12.10
C GLU A 9 13.33 -28.43 -11.48
N GLY A 10 12.27 -27.67 -11.76
CA GLY A 10 10.92 -27.99 -11.32
C GLY A 10 9.91 -27.79 -12.43
N THR A 11 8.87 -28.61 -12.45
CA THR A 11 7.79 -28.51 -13.41
C THR A 11 6.55 -27.87 -12.78
N ILE A 12 5.90 -26.97 -13.54
CA ILE A 12 4.62 -26.41 -13.11
C ILE A 12 3.54 -27.46 -13.40
N GLU A 13 3.00 -28.07 -12.33
CA GLU A 13 1.92 -29.06 -12.47
C GLU A 13 0.53 -28.41 -12.58
N LYS A 14 0.31 -27.36 -11.81
CA LYS A 14 -1.00 -26.72 -11.74
C LYS A 14 -0.90 -25.23 -11.43
N ILE A 15 -1.71 -24.44 -12.12
CA ILE A 15 -1.96 -23.03 -11.76
C ILE A 15 -3.21 -23.02 -10.89
N VAL A 16 -3.07 -22.55 -9.65
CA VAL A 16 -4.20 -22.39 -8.72
C VAL A 16 -5.06 -21.21 -9.16
N GLU A 17 -6.36 -21.33 -9.05
CA GLU A 17 -7.31 -20.26 -9.34
C GLU A 17 -7.02 -19.02 -8.49
N ARG A 18 -7.17 -17.86 -9.09
CA ARG A 18 -6.92 -16.57 -8.41
C ARG A 18 -8.18 -16.11 -7.72
N SER A 19 -8.15 -16.01 -6.39
CA SER A 19 -9.21 -15.36 -5.60
C SER A 19 -9.15 -13.84 -5.71
N ASN A 20 -7.95 -13.28 -5.78
CA ASN A 20 -7.67 -11.87 -6.00
C ASN A 20 -6.32 -11.68 -6.68
N ALA A 21 -6.08 -10.49 -7.22
CA ALA A 21 -4.78 -10.12 -7.78
C ALA A 21 -4.57 -8.62 -7.63
N LEU A 22 -3.39 -8.21 -7.16
CA LEU A 22 -2.98 -6.82 -7.13
C LEU A 22 -2.08 -6.51 -8.31
N TYR A 23 -2.43 -5.46 -9.04
CA TYR A 23 -1.65 -4.93 -10.15
C TYR A 23 -1.81 -3.41 -10.22
N ARG A 24 -0.90 -2.77 -10.93
CA ARG A 24 -1.05 -1.38 -11.35
C ARG A 24 -1.13 -1.33 -12.86
N GLN A 25 -1.83 -0.37 -13.37
CA GLN A 25 -1.94 -0.15 -14.80
C GLN A 25 -1.70 1.32 -15.10
N ASP A 26 -0.63 1.56 -15.83
CA ASP A 26 -0.34 2.84 -16.47
C ASP A 26 -0.95 2.81 -17.89
N GLU A 27 -0.92 3.92 -18.64
CA GLU A 27 -1.52 4.00 -19.99
C GLU A 27 -1.08 2.87 -20.93
N LEU A 28 0.19 2.47 -20.86
CA LEU A 28 0.80 1.54 -21.81
C LEU A 28 1.13 0.16 -21.20
N ARG A 29 1.13 0.03 -19.87
CA ARG A 29 1.65 -1.18 -19.22
C ARG A 29 0.84 -1.58 -17.98
N THR A 30 0.58 -2.87 -17.90
CA THR A 30 0.07 -3.50 -16.67
C THR A 30 1.21 -4.23 -15.99
N LYS A 31 1.42 -3.97 -14.71
CA LYS A 31 2.37 -4.70 -13.87
C LYS A 31 1.62 -5.40 -12.74
N SER A 32 1.55 -6.73 -12.82
CA SER A 32 1.06 -7.56 -11.72
C SER A 32 2.13 -7.68 -10.63
N PHE A 33 1.71 -7.58 -9.37
CA PHE A 33 2.57 -7.79 -8.20
C PHE A 33 2.44 -9.22 -7.68
N ALA A 34 1.25 -9.60 -7.26
CA ALA A 34 0.96 -10.93 -6.73
C ALA A 34 -0.54 -11.22 -6.78
N ALA A 35 -0.90 -12.48 -6.55
CA ALA A 35 -2.28 -12.97 -6.46
C ALA A 35 -2.46 -13.82 -5.20
N ASN A 36 -3.73 -14.05 -4.83
CA ASN A 36 -4.12 -14.82 -3.63
C ASN A 36 -3.50 -14.24 -2.35
N LEU A 37 -3.65 -12.91 -2.21
CA LEU A 37 -3.13 -12.14 -1.09
C LEU A 37 -4.19 -12.01 0.00
N ASP A 38 -3.78 -12.09 1.26
CA ASP A 38 -4.62 -11.80 2.42
C ASP A 38 -4.48 -10.33 2.83
N LEU A 39 -3.26 -9.77 2.69
CA LEU A 39 -2.94 -8.40 3.10
C LEU A 39 -2.08 -7.67 2.08
N VAL A 40 -2.21 -6.35 2.08
CA VAL A 40 -1.23 -5.42 1.48
C VAL A 40 -0.67 -4.53 2.58
N LEU A 41 0.60 -4.67 2.91
CA LEU A 41 1.32 -3.80 3.82
C LEU A 41 1.93 -2.63 3.03
N ILE A 42 1.31 -1.45 3.15
CA ILE A 42 1.80 -0.24 2.50
C ILE A 42 2.81 0.42 3.44
N LEU A 43 4.09 0.22 3.16
CA LEU A 43 5.19 0.74 3.94
C LEU A 43 5.61 2.11 3.41
N ILE A 44 5.38 3.13 4.21
CA ILE A 44 5.79 4.53 3.98
C ILE A 44 6.79 4.94 5.06
N ALA A 45 7.47 6.05 4.88
CA ALA A 45 8.44 6.56 5.85
C ALA A 45 8.13 8.01 6.22
N ALA A 46 8.59 8.41 7.40
CA ALA A 46 8.57 9.81 7.81
C ALA A 46 9.54 10.64 6.95
N GLU A 47 10.68 10.04 6.54
CA GLU A 47 11.65 10.60 5.60
C GLU A 47 12.17 9.54 4.62
N PRO A 48 12.25 9.86 3.31
CA PRO A 48 11.66 11.04 2.68
C PRO A 48 10.15 11.07 2.90
N GLU A 49 9.58 12.29 2.97
CA GLU A 49 8.17 12.49 3.22
C GLU A 49 7.32 11.72 2.20
N PHE A 50 6.33 10.99 2.67
CA PHE A 50 5.48 10.18 1.80
C PHE A 50 4.49 11.03 1.01
N SER A 51 4.15 10.58 -0.20
CA SER A 51 3.13 11.18 -1.04
C SER A 51 1.74 10.64 -0.68
N GLU A 52 0.83 11.53 -0.26
CA GLU A 52 -0.58 11.18 -0.01
C GLU A 52 -1.26 10.65 -1.28
N SER A 53 -0.90 11.17 -2.44
CA SER A 53 -1.42 10.69 -3.73
C SER A 53 -1.02 9.23 -3.98
N GLN A 54 0.24 8.87 -3.77
CA GLN A 54 0.69 7.49 -3.94
C GLN A 54 0.09 6.54 -2.92
N LEU A 55 -0.03 6.98 -1.65
CA LEU A 55 -0.70 6.20 -0.61
C LEU A 55 -2.17 5.95 -0.98
N THR A 56 -2.88 7.00 -1.39
CA THR A 56 -4.29 6.90 -1.80
C THR A 56 -4.47 5.95 -2.99
N ARG A 57 -3.59 6.01 -4.00
CA ARG A 57 -3.63 5.10 -5.15
C ARG A 57 -3.40 3.64 -4.76
N ALA A 58 -2.45 3.38 -3.87
CA ALA A 58 -2.20 2.03 -3.37
C ALA A 58 -3.40 1.49 -2.56
N LEU A 59 -4.05 2.34 -1.76
CA LEU A 59 -5.26 1.97 -1.02
C LEU A 59 -6.42 1.66 -1.98
N ILE A 60 -6.67 2.52 -2.99
CA ILE A 60 -7.73 2.29 -4.01
C ILE A 60 -7.50 0.96 -4.73
N ALA A 61 -6.26 0.64 -5.09
CA ALA A 61 -5.96 -0.63 -5.76
C ALA A 61 -6.21 -1.84 -4.84
N ALA A 62 -5.90 -1.72 -3.54
CA ALA A 62 -6.16 -2.78 -2.56
C ALA A 62 -7.67 -2.97 -2.35
N GLU A 63 -8.43 -1.88 -2.19
CA GLU A 63 -9.89 -1.90 -2.08
C GLU A 63 -10.55 -2.52 -3.32
N ALA A 64 -10.11 -2.13 -4.51
CA ALA A 64 -10.64 -2.67 -5.77
C ALA A 64 -10.33 -4.17 -5.95
N ALA A 65 -9.22 -4.64 -5.39
CA ALA A 65 -8.85 -6.06 -5.39
C ALA A 65 -9.43 -6.85 -4.21
N HIS A 66 -10.20 -6.21 -3.32
CA HIS A 66 -10.75 -6.79 -2.08
C HIS A 66 -9.66 -7.41 -1.19
N ILE A 67 -8.52 -6.71 -1.06
CA ILE A 67 -7.41 -7.12 -0.22
C ILE A 67 -7.28 -6.12 0.92
N THR A 68 -7.23 -6.59 2.16
CA THR A 68 -7.14 -5.73 3.35
C THR A 68 -5.83 -4.94 3.35
N PRO A 69 -5.86 -3.59 3.30
CA PRO A 69 -4.66 -2.78 3.38
C PRO A 69 -4.30 -2.46 4.83
N ILE A 70 -3.00 -2.41 5.10
CA ILE A 70 -2.42 -1.93 6.37
C ILE A 70 -1.38 -0.88 6.02
N ILE A 71 -1.41 0.25 6.70
CA ILE A 71 -0.43 1.32 6.55
C ILE A 71 0.63 1.18 7.65
N ALA A 72 1.89 1.09 7.28
CA ALA A 72 2.99 1.10 8.23
C ALA A 72 3.87 2.34 8.00
N LEU A 73 3.90 3.24 8.99
CA LEU A 73 4.77 4.41 8.98
C LEU A 73 6.08 4.06 9.66
N ASN A 74 7.16 4.03 8.89
CA ASN A 74 8.50 3.72 9.34
C ASN A 74 9.29 4.97 9.77
N LYS A 75 10.41 4.75 10.43
CA LYS A 75 11.33 5.75 11.00
C LYS A 75 10.72 6.55 12.15
N SER A 76 10.03 5.85 13.06
CA SER A 76 9.47 6.48 14.27
C SER A 76 10.54 6.97 15.27
N ASP A 77 11.80 6.69 15.00
CA ASP A 77 12.97 7.24 15.69
C ASP A 77 13.29 8.70 15.29
N LEU A 78 12.72 9.21 14.21
CA LEU A 78 12.84 10.60 13.76
C LEU A 78 11.65 11.43 14.28
N ALA A 79 11.75 11.91 15.55
CA ALA A 79 10.61 12.50 16.27
C ALA A 79 9.78 13.52 15.49
N GLU A 80 10.36 14.68 15.11
CA GLU A 80 9.61 15.74 14.40
C GLU A 80 9.10 15.33 13.02
N PRO A 81 9.90 14.71 12.11
CA PRO A 81 9.39 14.22 10.83
C PRO A 81 8.28 13.18 11.02
N PHE A 82 8.42 12.30 12.01
CA PHE A 82 7.45 11.27 12.29
C PHE A 82 6.12 11.86 12.78
N ASP A 83 6.14 12.82 13.68
CA ASP A 83 4.91 13.46 14.19
C ASP A 83 4.16 14.19 13.07
N ARG A 84 4.87 14.90 12.18
CA ARG A 84 4.24 15.51 10.99
C ARG A 84 3.59 14.45 10.10
N ALA A 85 4.32 13.38 9.79
CA ALA A 85 3.82 12.28 8.96
C ALA A 85 2.65 11.55 9.63
N TRP A 86 2.72 11.33 10.94
CA TRP A 86 1.66 10.72 11.72
C TRP A 86 0.38 11.56 11.71
N ASN A 87 0.49 12.88 11.84
CA ASN A 87 -0.65 13.80 11.77
C ASN A 87 -1.30 13.80 10.38
N LYS A 88 -0.52 13.73 9.30
CA LYS A 88 -1.04 13.55 7.93
C LYS A 88 -1.85 12.27 7.76
N LEU A 89 -1.59 11.24 8.55
CA LEU A 89 -2.33 9.97 8.53
C LEU A 89 -3.62 10.00 9.36
N ALA A 90 -3.96 11.12 10.02
CA ALA A 90 -5.17 11.23 10.82
C ALA A 90 -6.46 10.93 10.01
N PRO A 91 -6.66 11.45 8.79
CA PRO A 91 -7.83 11.09 7.97
C PRO A 91 -7.91 9.59 7.67
N TYR A 92 -6.78 8.93 7.42
CA TYR A 92 -6.75 7.51 7.11
C TYR A 92 -7.13 6.64 8.32
N ARG A 93 -6.69 7.05 9.53
CA ARG A 93 -7.14 6.40 10.77
C ARG A 93 -8.63 6.61 11.03
N ALA A 94 -9.14 7.81 10.74
CA ALA A 94 -10.57 8.14 10.88
C ALA A 94 -11.45 7.31 9.91
N MET A 95 -10.92 6.95 8.73
CA MET A 95 -11.56 6.03 7.78
C MET A 95 -11.55 4.56 8.24
N GLY A 96 -10.88 4.23 9.35
CA GLY A 96 -10.79 2.87 9.87
C GLY A 96 -9.59 2.07 9.37
N TYR A 97 -8.68 2.65 8.59
CA TYR A 97 -7.46 1.95 8.20
C TYR A 97 -6.56 1.68 9.41
N GLN A 98 -6.06 0.46 9.51
CA GLN A 98 -5.05 0.12 10.49
C GLN A 98 -3.74 0.81 10.13
N VAL A 99 -3.23 1.66 11.05
CA VAL A 99 -1.97 2.39 10.88
C VAL A 99 -1.00 1.99 11.98
N MET A 100 0.14 1.47 11.60
CA MET A 100 1.18 0.98 12.53
C MET A 100 2.40 1.91 12.51
N ARG A 101 3.05 2.05 13.68
CA ARG A 101 4.32 2.75 13.83
C ARG A 101 5.45 1.73 13.76
N LEU A 102 6.51 2.01 13.00
CA LEU A 102 7.69 1.16 12.90
C LEU A 102 8.97 1.99 13.03
N ALA A 103 10.01 1.36 13.57
CA ALA A 103 11.37 1.90 13.63
C ALA A 103 12.35 0.85 13.10
N ILE A 104 12.33 0.63 11.78
CA ILE A 104 13.21 -0.35 11.14
C ILE A 104 14.55 0.33 10.84
N LYS A 105 15.59 -0.03 11.60
CA LYS A 105 16.95 0.50 11.41
C LYS A 105 17.76 -0.38 10.45
N PRO A 106 18.65 0.21 9.62
CA PRO A 106 19.40 -0.53 8.60
C PRO A 106 20.43 -1.52 9.11
N LYS A 107 20.91 -1.36 10.34
CA LYS A 107 21.94 -2.21 10.98
C LYS A 107 21.39 -2.86 12.23
N PHE A 108 21.41 -4.15 12.27
CA PHE A 108 21.39 -5.19 13.30
C PHE A 108 21.29 -4.80 14.81
N GLU A 109 21.04 -3.54 15.13
CA GLU A 109 20.88 -3.02 16.49
C GLU A 109 19.43 -3.10 17.00
N ILE A 110 18.54 -3.64 16.21
CA ILE A 110 17.18 -3.87 16.68
C ILE A 110 17.19 -5.22 17.38
N ALA A 111 17.00 -5.18 18.69
CA ALA A 111 16.53 -6.38 19.39
C ALA A 111 15.31 -6.88 18.61
N PRO A 112 15.30 -8.15 18.15
CA PRO A 112 14.16 -8.70 17.39
C PRO A 112 12.84 -8.64 18.15
N ASN A 113 12.86 -8.26 19.41
CA ASN A 113 11.76 -8.23 20.36
C ASN A 113 11.36 -6.82 20.77
N ASN A 114 11.22 -5.87 19.82
CA ASN A 114 10.52 -4.65 20.17
C ASN A 114 9.01 -4.84 19.96
N ALA A 115 8.18 -4.22 20.81
CA ALA A 115 6.72 -4.33 20.78
C ALA A 115 6.11 -4.00 19.41
N GLN A 116 6.74 -3.15 18.62
CA GLN A 116 6.29 -2.78 17.27
C GLN A 116 6.47 -3.92 16.27
N THR A 117 7.60 -4.63 16.34
CA THR A 117 7.89 -5.79 15.49
C THR A 117 6.97 -6.97 15.86
N GLU A 118 6.77 -7.22 17.16
CA GLU A 118 5.86 -8.24 17.65
C GLU A 118 4.41 -7.98 17.22
N ALA A 119 3.95 -6.74 17.34
CA ALA A 119 2.63 -6.33 16.88
C ALA A 119 2.48 -6.55 15.37
N LEU A 120 3.51 -6.24 14.57
CA LEU A 120 3.50 -6.48 13.14
C LEU A 120 3.45 -7.99 12.84
N LEU A 121 4.29 -8.80 13.47
CA LEU A 121 4.30 -10.25 13.29
C LEU A 121 2.95 -10.88 13.64
N THR A 122 2.30 -10.40 14.71
CA THR A 122 0.94 -10.85 15.09
C THR A 122 -0.08 -10.58 13.99
N VAL A 123 0.01 -9.42 13.34
CA VAL A 123 -0.90 -9.03 12.24
C VAL A 123 -0.64 -9.86 10.98
N LEU A 124 0.62 -10.21 10.71
CA LEU A 124 1.03 -10.97 9.53
C LEU A 124 0.83 -12.49 9.68
N ALA A 125 0.70 -12.99 10.90
CA ALA A 125 0.67 -14.43 11.20
C ALA A 125 -0.41 -15.17 10.39
N GLY A 126 -0.01 -16.26 9.72
CA GLY A 126 -0.88 -17.11 8.90
C GLY A 126 -1.35 -16.46 7.59
N LYS A 127 -0.74 -15.33 7.16
CA LYS A 127 -1.21 -14.55 6.01
C LYS A 127 -0.14 -14.42 4.93
N LYS A 128 -0.59 -14.28 3.69
CA LYS A 128 0.23 -13.93 2.52
C LYS A 128 0.14 -12.42 2.32
N THR A 129 1.21 -11.72 2.67
CA THR A 129 1.27 -10.27 2.70
C THR A 129 2.19 -9.72 1.61
N LEU A 130 1.65 -8.88 0.74
CA LEU A 130 2.46 -8.10 -0.21
C LEU A 130 2.94 -6.81 0.46
N VAL A 131 4.25 -6.55 0.42
CA VAL A 131 4.84 -5.29 0.88
C VAL A 131 4.94 -4.33 -0.30
N LEU A 132 4.19 -3.23 -0.21
CA LEU A 132 4.24 -2.12 -1.16
C LEU A 132 4.86 -0.90 -0.50
N GLY A 133 5.44 -0.01 -1.30
CA GLY A 133 5.91 1.28 -0.83
C GLY A 133 6.92 1.92 -1.77
N PRO A 134 7.16 3.23 -1.63
CA PRO A 134 8.15 3.94 -2.43
C PRO A 134 9.57 3.44 -2.16
N SER A 135 10.51 3.82 -3.03
CA SER A 135 11.92 3.58 -2.77
C SER A 135 12.35 4.31 -1.49
N GLY A 136 13.19 3.69 -0.67
CA GLY A 136 13.67 4.27 0.58
C GLY A 136 12.71 4.18 1.78
N SER A 137 11.51 3.60 1.64
CA SER A 137 10.57 3.42 2.75
C SER A 137 11.00 2.35 3.78
N GLY A 138 11.97 1.48 3.42
CA GLY A 138 12.49 0.45 4.32
C GLY A 138 12.00 -0.97 4.01
N LYS A 139 11.44 -1.26 2.82
CA LYS A 139 10.94 -2.61 2.45
C LYS A 139 12.00 -3.70 2.59
N SER A 140 13.16 -3.51 1.96
CA SER A 140 14.26 -4.49 2.04
C SER A 140 14.78 -4.64 3.47
N SER A 141 14.79 -3.56 4.25
CA SER A 141 15.15 -3.62 5.67
C SER A 141 14.12 -4.39 6.48
N LEU A 142 12.84 -4.22 6.21
CA LEU A 142 11.75 -4.99 6.81
C LEU A 142 11.88 -6.48 6.47
N THR A 143 12.10 -6.79 5.19
CA THR A 143 12.27 -8.18 4.75
C THR A 143 13.45 -8.84 5.46
N ASN A 144 14.60 -8.16 5.57
CA ASN A 144 15.77 -8.68 6.28
C ASN A 144 15.56 -8.78 7.80
N LEU A 145 14.74 -7.90 8.39
CA LEU A 145 14.39 -7.96 9.80
C LEU A 145 13.56 -9.21 10.13
N LEU A 146 12.55 -9.48 9.31
CA LEU A 146 11.63 -10.61 9.52
C LEU A 146 12.21 -11.93 9.04
N ILE A 147 13.11 -11.88 8.04
CA ILE A 147 13.67 -13.06 7.37
C ILE A 147 15.19 -12.80 7.14
N PRO A 148 16.02 -12.94 8.18
CA PRO A 148 17.45 -12.63 8.09
C PRO A 148 18.20 -13.39 6.99
N GLN A 149 17.75 -14.60 6.67
CA GLN A 149 18.33 -15.42 5.60
C GLN A 149 18.00 -14.92 4.18
N ALA A 150 17.04 -14.01 4.01
CA ALA A 150 16.67 -13.46 2.71
C ALA A 150 17.81 -12.64 2.08
N LYS A 151 18.65 -11.99 2.89
CA LYS A 151 19.82 -11.18 2.48
C LYS A 151 19.51 -10.20 1.34
N VAL A 152 18.33 -9.58 1.38
CA VAL A 152 17.91 -8.61 0.37
C VAL A 152 18.80 -7.38 0.42
N LEU A 153 19.28 -6.92 -0.75
CA LEU A 153 20.11 -5.71 -0.84
C LEU A 153 19.32 -4.48 -0.40
N THR A 154 19.83 -3.77 0.58
CA THR A 154 19.27 -2.48 1.00
C THR A 154 19.83 -1.32 0.16
N ALA A 155 19.14 -0.17 0.13
CA ALA A 155 19.58 0.99 -0.65
C ALA A 155 20.97 1.49 -0.25
N GLU A 156 21.35 1.40 1.03
CA GLU A 156 22.67 1.79 1.53
C GLU A 156 23.78 0.88 0.98
N ILE A 157 23.54 -0.43 0.96
CA ILE A 157 24.49 -1.40 0.38
C ILE A 157 24.61 -1.18 -1.12
N SER A 158 23.51 -0.90 -1.81
CA SER A 158 23.49 -0.62 -3.24
C SER A 158 24.26 0.65 -3.61
N GLN A 159 24.17 1.71 -2.79
CA GLN A 159 24.96 2.94 -2.96
C GLN A 159 26.44 2.70 -2.69
N ALA A 160 26.79 1.97 -1.63
CA ALA A 160 28.17 1.62 -1.29
C ALA A 160 28.86 0.80 -2.38
N LEU A 161 28.10 -0.01 -3.12
CA LEU A 161 28.61 -0.83 -4.24
C LEU A 161 28.59 -0.07 -5.59
N ASN A 162 28.30 1.25 -5.63
CA ASN A 162 28.18 2.04 -6.87
C ASN A 162 27.25 1.43 -7.92
N SER A 163 26.32 0.57 -7.51
CA SER A 163 25.50 -0.20 -8.44
C SER A 163 24.27 0.53 -8.95
N GLY A 164 24.07 1.83 -8.64
CA GLY A 164 23.07 2.77 -9.21
C GLY A 164 21.69 2.23 -9.63
N LYS A 165 21.42 0.93 -9.39
CA LYS A 165 20.21 0.21 -9.78
C LYS A 165 19.28 0.05 -8.58
N HIS A 166 17.99 0.06 -8.84
CA HIS A 166 16.94 -0.24 -7.85
C HIS A 166 17.28 -1.52 -7.10
N THR A 167 17.17 -1.47 -5.78
CA THR A 167 17.58 -2.56 -4.86
C THR A 167 16.80 -3.86 -5.08
N THR A 168 15.53 -3.76 -5.49
CA THR A 168 14.64 -4.90 -5.79
C THR A 168 14.04 -4.71 -7.17
N THR A 169 14.30 -5.62 -8.10
CA THR A 169 13.82 -5.54 -9.50
C THR A 169 12.67 -6.49 -9.79
N SER A 170 12.52 -7.56 -9.02
CA SER A 170 11.51 -8.59 -9.15
C SER A 170 10.69 -8.74 -7.86
N THR A 171 9.48 -9.26 -7.99
CA THR A 171 8.67 -9.65 -6.82
C THR A 171 9.12 -11.03 -6.34
N THR A 172 9.43 -11.15 -5.05
CA THR A 172 9.95 -12.37 -4.44
C THR A 172 9.14 -12.75 -3.21
N LEU A 173 8.73 -14.01 -3.12
CA LEU A 173 8.04 -14.56 -1.95
C LEU A 173 9.05 -15.18 -0.99
N TYR A 174 8.90 -14.84 0.29
CA TYR A 174 9.66 -15.40 1.39
C TYR A 174 8.71 -15.99 2.43
N TRP A 175 9.07 -17.14 2.99
CA TRP A 175 8.38 -17.71 4.14
C TRP A 175 8.98 -17.11 5.42
N VAL A 176 8.10 -16.61 6.31
CA VAL A 176 8.51 -16.01 7.58
C VAL A 176 8.70 -17.08 8.64
N ASP A 177 7.91 -18.15 8.57
CA ASP A 177 7.94 -19.29 9.49
C ASP A 177 8.33 -20.60 8.79
N THR A 178 8.77 -21.59 9.58
CA THR A 178 9.19 -22.92 9.11
C THR A 178 8.03 -23.76 8.61
N GLU A 179 6.83 -23.54 9.14
CA GLU A 179 5.59 -24.23 8.77
C GLU A 179 5.03 -23.71 7.43
N ARG A 180 5.60 -22.65 6.87
CA ARG A 180 5.17 -22.01 5.63
C ARG A 180 3.69 -21.58 5.65
N THR A 181 3.26 -21.04 6.78
CA THR A 181 1.92 -20.49 6.98
C THR A 181 1.87 -18.98 6.74
N THR A 182 2.98 -18.27 7.06
CA THR A 182 3.12 -16.83 6.90
C THR A 182 4.09 -16.51 5.76
N ALA A 183 3.61 -15.78 4.76
CA ALA A 183 4.44 -15.38 3.62
C ALA A 183 4.53 -13.86 3.51
N LEU A 184 5.74 -13.38 3.27
CA LEU A 184 6.02 -11.99 2.89
C LEU A 184 6.43 -11.95 1.43
N ILE A 185 5.77 -11.08 0.64
CA ILE A 185 6.08 -10.90 -0.77
C ILE A 185 6.68 -9.51 -0.92
N ASP A 186 8.00 -9.45 -1.12
CA ASP A 186 8.71 -8.21 -1.36
C ASP A 186 8.51 -7.76 -2.81
N SER A 187 8.23 -6.49 -3.01
CA SER A 187 8.00 -5.90 -4.33
C SER A 187 8.97 -4.76 -4.62
N PRO A 188 9.29 -4.53 -5.91
CA PRO A 188 10.03 -3.35 -6.30
C PRO A 188 9.37 -2.08 -5.80
N GLY A 189 10.18 -1.12 -5.31
CA GLY A 189 9.68 0.21 -4.96
C GLY A 189 9.01 0.86 -6.17
N PHE A 190 7.91 1.56 -5.93
CA PHE A 190 7.23 2.30 -6.98
C PHE A 190 7.43 3.82 -6.79
N GLN A 191 7.54 4.54 -7.91
CA GLN A 191 7.53 5.99 -7.95
C GLN A 191 6.16 6.52 -8.40
N GLN A 192 5.47 5.75 -9.23
CA GLN A 192 4.11 6.02 -9.71
C GLN A 192 3.28 4.76 -9.58
N PHE A 193 1.99 4.94 -9.27
CA PHE A 193 1.03 3.86 -9.14
C PHE A 193 -0.20 4.19 -10.01
N GLY A 194 -0.22 3.68 -11.25
CA GLY A 194 -1.30 3.90 -12.21
C GLY A 194 -2.55 3.10 -11.84
N LEU A 195 -3.71 3.71 -12.05
CA LEU A 195 -5.03 3.16 -11.76
C LEU A 195 -5.93 3.05 -13.01
N HIS A 196 -5.37 3.01 -14.21
CA HIS A 196 -6.14 3.02 -15.46
C HIS A 196 -7.13 1.84 -15.62
N HIS A 197 -7.03 0.83 -14.79
CA HIS A 197 -8.00 -0.26 -14.70
C HIS A 197 -9.25 0.09 -13.86
N ILE A 198 -9.24 1.22 -13.16
CA ILE A 198 -10.36 1.69 -12.34
C ILE A 198 -11.21 2.64 -13.19
N LYS A 199 -12.51 2.36 -13.30
CA LYS A 199 -13.42 3.28 -13.96
C LYS A 199 -13.73 4.48 -13.07
N PRO A 200 -13.88 5.71 -13.62
CA PRO A 200 -14.19 6.91 -12.81
C PRO A 200 -15.40 6.71 -11.89
N VAL A 201 -16.45 6.04 -12.38
CA VAL A 201 -17.67 5.76 -11.61
C VAL A 201 -17.46 4.85 -10.39
N GLN A 202 -16.36 4.09 -10.34
CA GLN A 202 -16.02 3.21 -9.20
C GLN A 202 -15.24 3.95 -8.12
N LEU A 203 -14.63 5.09 -8.46
CA LEU A 203 -13.65 5.77 -7.60
C LEU A 203 -14.23 6.16 -6.24
N ALA A 204 -15.44 6.71 -6.22
CA ALA A 204 -16.12 7.11 -4.98
C ALA A 204 -16.32 5.91 -4.03
N GLY A 205 -16.70 4.76 -4.56
CA GLY A 205 -16.88 3.53 -3.78
C GLY A 205 -15.59 2.94 -3.21
N LEU A 206 -14.43 3.30 -3.79
CA LEU A 206 -13.10 2.83 -3.38
C LEU A 206 -12.39 3.81 -2.43
N MET A 207 -13.05 4.90 -2.06
CA MET A 207 -12.56 5.88 -1.09
C MET A 207 -13.55 5.97 0.07
N PRO A 208 -13.28 5.33 1.24
CA PRO A 208 -14.26 5.18 2.32
C PRO A 208 -14.85 6.49 2.83
N ASP A 209 -14.05 7.55 2.92
CA ASP A 209 -14.47 8.90 3.31
C ASP A 209 -15.44 9.54 2.30
N ILE A 210 -15.25 9.29 1.01
CA ILE A 210 -16.17 9.76 -0.04
C ILE A 210 -17.44 8.89 -0.05
N ASN A 211 -17.26 7.57 -0.03
CA ASN A 211 -18.33 6.58 -0.10
C ASN A 211 -19.35 6.75 1.04
N ALA A 212 -18.87 7.08 2.24
CA ALA A 212 -19.73 7.29 3.41
C ALA A 212 -20.81 8.37 3.20
N HIS A 213 -20.59 9.32 2.30
CA HIS A 213 -21.50 10.45 2.01
C HIS A 213 -22.14 10.38 0.62
N ALA A 214 -21.73 9.43 -0.23
CA ALA A 214 -22.25 9.28 -1.58
C ALA A 214 -23.75 8.96 -1.61
N GLN A 215 -24.25 8.22 -0.62
CA GLN A 215 -25.66 7.86 -0.47
C GLN A 215 -26.59 9.07 -0.22
N ALA A 216 -26.05 10.19 0.30
CA ALA A 216 -26.79 11.40 0.56
C ALA A 216 -26.90 12.34 -0.67
N CYS A 217 -26.42 11.91 -1.83
CA CYS A 217 -26.51 12.69 -3.06
C CYS A 217 -27.91 12.68 -3.64
N LYS A 218 -28.34 13.83 -4.17
CA LYS A 218 -29.62 13.97 -4.84
C LYS A 218 -29.73 13.14 -6.13
N PHE A 219 -28.61 12.95 -6.84
CA PHE A 219 -28.54 12.25 -8.11
C PHE A 219 -27.79 10.92 -7.99
N TYR A 220 -28.33 9.85 -8.58
CA TYR A 220 -27.73 8.52 -8.53
C TYR A 220 -26.39 8.42 -9.30
N ASN A 221 -26.20 9.28 -10.31
CA ASN A 221 -24.97 9.37 -11.12
C ASN A 221 -24.09 10.56 -10.75
N CYS A 222 -24.15 10.99 -9.48
CA CYS A 222 -23.35 12.11 -9.00
C CYS A 222 -21.86 11.82 -9.13
N THR A 223 -21.12 12.74 -9.75
CA THR A 223 -19.66 12.64 -9.86
C THR A 223 -18.95 13.22 -8.64
N HIS A 224 -19.69 13.86 -7.74
CA HIS A 224 -19.23 14.55 -6.53
C HIS A 224 -18.27 15.73 -6.81
N LEU A 225 -18.29 16.31 -8.00
CA LEU A 225 -17.42 17.42 -8.40
C LEU A 225 -18.13 18.77 -8.37
N HIS A 226 -19.37 18.83 -8.90
CA HIS A 226 -20.08 20.10 -9.09
C HIS A 226 -21.60 20.00 -8.95
N GLU A 227 -22.17 18.82 -8.73
CA GLU A 227 -23.62 18.63 -8.73
C GLU A 227 -24.29 19.30 -7.52
N PRO A 228 -25.40 19.99 -7.74
CA PRO A 228 -26.18 20.58 -6.66
C PRO A 228 -26.83 19.48 -5.81
N GLY A 229 -26.78 19.64 -4.49
CA GLY A 229 -27.29 18.61 -3.55
C GLY A 229 -26.41 17.37 -3.44
N CYS A 230 -25.11 17.52 -3.72
CA CYS A 230 -24.13 16.47 -3.49
C CYS A 230 -23.81 16.33 -2.00
N GLY A 231 -24.05 15.14 -1.45
CA GLY A 231 -23.74 14.81 -0.05
C GLY A 231 -22.26 14.93 0.29
N VAL A 232 -21.38 14.56 -0.63
CA VAL A 232 -19.93 14.67 -0.47
C VAL A 232 -19.46 16.12 -0.37
N ILE A 233 -19.89 16.98 -1.32
CA ILE A 233 -19.52 18.41 -1.32
C ILE A 233 -19.99 19.13 -0.06
N CYS A 234 -21.16 18.78 0.47
CA CYS A 234 -21.66 19.34 1.71
C CYS A 234 -20.74 19.06 2.90
N GLN A 235 -20.09 17.90 2.94
CA GLN A 235 -19.21 17.50 4.03
C GLN A 235 -17.82 18.14 3.97
N ILE A 236 -17.38 18.63 2.83
CA ILE A 236 -16.11 19.37 2.72
C ILE A 236 -16.23 20.74 3.38
N LYS A 237 -17.41 21.35 3.30
CA LYS A 237 -17.69 22.69 3.82
C LYS A 237 -17.96 22.70 5.33
N SER A 238 -18.19 21.55 5.93
CA SER A 238 -18.48 21.39 7.36
C SER A 238 -17.17 21.19 8.14
N THR A 239 -16.55 22.28 8.60
CA THR A 239 -15.28 22.22 9.34
C THR A 239 -15.40 21.60 10.73
N ASP A 240 -16.61 21.48 11.28
CA ASP A 240 -16.85 21.14 12.70
C ASP A 240 -17.36 19.70 12.90
N SER A 241 -17.50 18.90 11.84
CA SER A 241 -17.95 17.52 11.94
C SER A 241 -16.79 16.53 11.96
N PRO A 242 -16.77 15.57 12.90
CA PRO A 242 -15.81 14.47 12.89
C PRO A 242 -15.84 13.61 11.62
N SER A 243 -16.95 13.68 10.87
CA SER A 243 -17.15 12.98 9.59
C SER A 243 -16.81 13.86 8.37
N SER A 244 -16.22 15.05 8.56
CA SER A 244 -15.87 15.94 7.46
C SER A 244 -14.76 15.36 6.59
N ILE A 245 -14.91 15.52 5.27
CA ILE A 245 -13.89 15.16 4.31
C ILE A 245 -12.84 16.27 4.27
N SER A 246 -11.57 15.94 4.52
CA SER A 246 -10.51 16.95 4.48
C SER A 246 -10.31 17.48 3.05
N ALA A 247 -9.90 18.76 2.95
CA ALA A 247 -9.66 19.40 1.66
C ALA A 247 -8.60 18.65 0.82
N SER A 248 -7.57 18.08 1.45
CA SER A 248 -6.55 17.28 0.76
C SER A 248 -7.15 16.00 0.17
N ARG A 249 -8.01 15.31 0.91
CA ARG A 249 -8.68 14.09 0.44
C ARG A 249 -9.61 14.35 -0.73
N TYR A 250 -10.41 15.40 -0.63
CA TYR A 250 -11.31 15.77 -1.74
C TYR A 250 -10.54 16.22 -2.98
N ARG A 251 -9.45 16.97 -2.82
CA ARG A 251 -8.56 17.33 -3.94
C ARG A 251 -8.03 16.08 -4.64
N LEU A 252 -7.52 15.10 -3.88
CA LEU A 252 -7.04 13.84 -4.44
C LEU A 252 -8.14 13.08 -5.20
N TYR A 253 -9.38 13.07 -4.68
CA TYR A 253 -10.52 12.49 -5.38
C TYR A 253 -10.75 13.18 -6.72
N SER A 254 -10.81 14.52 -6.74
CA SER A 254 -11.06 15.31 -7.96
C SER A 254 -9.97 15.13 -9.02
N GLU A 255 -8.70 15.13 -8.59
CA GLU A 255 -7.54 14.89 -9.46
C GLU A 255 -7.59 13.49 -10.08
N LEU A 256 -7.84 12.47 -9.28
CA LEU A 256 -7.96 11.09 -9.74
C LEU A 256 -9.16 10.87 -10.67
N PHE A 257 -10.30 11.47 -10.34
CA PHE A 257 -11.48 11.39 -11.20
C PHE A 257 -11.21 12.01 -12.59
N SER A 258 -10.57 13.19 -12.62
CA SER A 258 -10.17 13.84 -13.87
C SER A 258 -9.20 12.97 -14.68
N GLU A 259 -8.16 12.43 -14.04
CA GLU A 259 -7.16 11.56 -14.69
C GLU A 259 -7.82 10.33 -15.31
N LEU A 260 -8.64 9.62 -14.54
CA LEU A 260 -9.30 8.40 -15.00
C LEU A 260 -10.35 8.67 -16.10
N SER A 261 -10.94 9.88 -16.12
CA SER A 261 -11.89 10.28 -17.17
C SER A 261 -11.20 10.60 -18.50
N GLN A 262 -9.96 11.09 -18.49
CA GLN A 262 -9.18 11.40 -19.69
C GLN A 262 -8.65 10.14 -20.39
N SER A 263 -8.36 9.07 -19.64
CA SER A 263 -7.78 7.84 -20.18
C SER A 263 -8.78 6.92 -20.89
N GLN A 264 -10.03 7.32 -21.06
CA GLN A 264 -11.08 6.54 -21.76
C GLN A 264 -11.26 6.91 -23.25
N PHE A 265 -10.37 7.74 -23.82
CA PHE A 265 -10.41 8.15 -25.23
C PHE A 265 -9.24 7.61 -26.04
#